data_d03b28f40ea97b5d295b0a5ba784848b
#
_entry.id   d03b28f40ea97b5d295b0a5ba784848b
#
_cell.length_a   1.000
_cell.length_b   1.000
_cell.length_c   1.000
_cell.angle_alpha   90.00
_cell.angle_beta   90.00
_cell.angle_gamma   90.00
#
_symmetry.space_group_name_H-M   'P 1'
#
loop_
_entity.id
_entity.type
_entity.pdbx_description
1 polymer ?
#
loop_
_entity_poly.entity_id
_entity_poly.type
_entity_poly.pdbx_seq_one_letter_code
_entity_poly.pdbx_strand_id
1 'polypeptide(L)'
;MNIKEFAQYVLDTVQDSVETNNTNIETEIARYYLDCMEECEEVSAPDICTFSSPKAKLTAYGYNDEAESLDLFLFIHVTPLASRVDSRIRSGFNSLREFYDQCIKRKASFGGMEKEFNSEVQEAISTIRESRGNVKIIRFYLLTDGVVSSSDEISSPDKDEDGVICEYNIWDIAKVYQQEQIKQGNNKIEIDFEHDIKYFVPSKEAKNNTLVSPKIQCLKVDDENPCVDTYLAIIPGDILAKIYNQYRSLLLEKNVRAFLHNKSKVNQRIMSTIRNKPEMFFSYNNGISTTASDVELKQTGRVQYITKLKDWQIVNGGQTTASIASAKDCDLSKVYVQMKVSVVKDKEKYSEIVKSISKCANSQTGIKPSDFDSGEEYLIKLEKLSNDEITPISKTKWFFERMRGQYTDKRASLNKIEEDLFKRECPKDQMLTKIDVARVMVIWDMKPHIACNSREKCFASYMFTLKKNQQTIDVDYWHKVVALSILYDEIEKCYEKRCESKGFKSRTAAYTMSAISYLTNQELDLVYIWKNEKVQPQLEEIIERLVVKINCHLDLDNSRSFTKNAKCWEDMKDLI
;
A
#
# COMPACT_ATOMS: atom_id res chain seq x y z
N MET A 1 14.32 2.65 -18.76
CA MET A 1 13.49 1.43 -18.92
C MET A 1 12.15 1.84 -19.51
N ASN A 2 11.69 1.21 -20.57
CA ASN A 2 10.37 1.43 -21.14
C ASN A 2 9.34 0.44 -20.57
N ILE A 3 8.05 0.60 -20.88
CA ILE A 3 6.97 -0.24 -20.32
C ILE A 3 7.18 -1.75 -20.60
N LYS A 4 7.71 -2.12 -21.78
CA LYS A 4 7.96 -3.53 -22.11
C LYS A 4 9.14 -4.11 -21.31
N GLU A 5 10.20 -3.34 -21.17
CA GLU A 5 11.34 -3.69 -20.32
C GLU A 5 10.92 -3.82 -18.87
N PHE A 6 10.02 -2.94 -18.42
CA PHE A 6 9.46 -3.02 -17.07
C PHE A 6 8.57 -4.25 -16.87
N ALA A 7 7.73 -4.59 -17.86
CA ALA A 7 6.91 -5.80 -17.80
C ALA A 7 7.79 -7.06 -17.72
N GLN A 8 8.91 -7.10 -18.46
CA GLN A 8 9.88 -8.19 -18.37
C GLN A 8 10.58 -8.19 -16.99
N TYR A 9 10.96 -7.02 -16.48
CA TYR A 9 11.54 -6.89 -15.14
C TYR A 9 10.60 -7.42 -14.05
N VAL A 10 9.30 -7.10 -14.11
CA VAL A 10 8.30 -7.65 -13.17
C VAL A 10 8.24 -9.17 -13.28
N LEU A 11 8.18 -9.71 -14.50
CA LEU A 11 8.16 -11.15 -14.74
C LEU A 11 9.39 -11.83 -14.14
N ASP A 12 10.59 -11.31 -14.42
CA ASP A 12 11.85 -11.86 -13.91
C ASP A 12 11.92 -11.79 -12.37
N THR A 13 11.37 -10.70 -11.78
CA THR A 13 11.33 -10.52 -10.32
C THR A 13 10.46 -11.56 -9.64
N VAL A 14 9.31 -11.92 -10.24
CA VAL A 14 8.37 -12.86 -9.62
C VAL A 14 8.69 -14.32 -9.95
N GLN A 15 9.51 -14.59 -10.96
CA GLN A 15 9.79 -15.95 -11.40
C GLN A 15 10.47 -16.81 -10.31
N ASP A 16 11.41 -16.23 -9.58
CA ASP A 16 12.03 -16.90 -8.43
C ASP A 16 11.01 -17.18 -7.30
N SER A 17 9.99 -16.32 -7.16
CA SER A 17 8.93 -16.47 -6.15
C SER A 17 7.95 -17.60 -6.50
N VAL A 18 7.73 -17.85 -7.79
CA VAL A 18 6.90 -18.98 -8.27
C VAL A 18 7.46 -20.33 -7.79
N GLU A 19 8.78 -20.51 -7.96
CA GLU A 19 9.45 -21.75 -7.52
C GLU A 19 9.46 -21.87 -5.99
N THR A 20 9.77 -20.76 -5.30
CA THR A 20 9.86 -20.74 -3.83
C THR A 20 8.51 -20.97 -3.16
N ASN A 21 7.44 -20.37 -3.68
CA ASN A 21 6.10 -20.42 -3.09
C ASN A 21 5.24 -21.56 -3.63
N ASN A 22 5.72 -22.32 -4.60
CA ASN A 22 4.97 -23.38 -5.31
C ASN A 22 3.62 -22.86 -5.84
N THR A 23 3.65 -21.66 -6.45
CA THR A 23 2.49 -20.97 -7.01
C THR A 23 2.61 -20.87 -8.54
N ASN A 24 1.64 -20.22 -9.20
CA ASN A 24 1.72 -19.91 -10.62
C ASN A 24 2.15 -18.45 -10.85
N ILE A 25 2.64 -18.18 -12.06
CA ILE A 25 3.18 -16.86 -12.46
C ILE A 25 2.12 -15.75 -12.35
N GLU A 26 0.86 -16.03 -12.69
CA GLU A 26 -0.23 -15.05 -12.62
C GLU A 26 -0.49 -14.61 -11.18
N THR A 27 -0.45 -15.55 -10.24
CA THR A 27 -0.61 -15.28 -8.81
C THR A 27 0.53 -14.42 -8.28
N GLU A 28 1.77 -14.67 -8.66
CA GLU A 28 2.90 -13.89 -8.19
C GLU A 28 2.95 -12.48 -8.82
N ILE A 29 2.58 -12.33 -10.10
CA ILE A 29 2.40 -11.00 -10.70
C ILE A 29 1.26 -10.25 -9.99
N ALA A 30 0.14 -10.90 -9.72
CA ALA A 30 -0.96 -10.29 -8.97
C ALA A 30 -0.50 -9.84 -7.58
N ARG A 31 0.29 -10.66 -6.87
CA ARG A 31 0.90 -10.30 -5.58
C ARG A 31 1.77 -9.05 -5.70
N TYR A 32 2.62 -8.99 -6.73
CA TYR A 32 3.45 -7.82 -7.01
C TYR A 32 2.60 -6.54 -7.16
N TYR A 33 1.47 -6.62 -7.89
CA TYR A 33 0.55 -5.50 -8.06
C TYR A 33 -0.12 -5.08 -6.76
N LEU A 34 -0.63 -6.06 -6.01
CA LEU A 34 -1.29 -5.82 -4.72
C LEU A 34 -0.32 -5.17 -3.73
N ASP A 35 0.92 -5.64 -3.67
CA ASP A 35 1.96 -5.04 -2.85
C ASP A 35 2.24 -3.59 -3.27
N CYS A 36 2.30 -3.31 -4.59
CA CYS A 36 2.45 -1.95 -5.11
C CYS A 36 1.25 -1.06 -4.73
N MET A 37 0.03 -1.59 -4.82
CA MET A 37 -1.21 -0.88 -4.46
C MET A 37 -1.29 -0.62 -2.95
N GLU A 38 -0.86 -1.55 -2.13
CA GLU A 38 -0.81 -1.37 -0.67
C GLU A 38 0.24 -0.33 -0.27
N GLU A 39 1.42 -0.35 -0.88
CA GLU A 39 2.46 0.66 -0.67
C GLU A 39 2.03 2.07 -1.09
N CYS A 40 1.12 2.17 -2.07
CA CYS A 40 0.51 3.43 -2.50
C CYS A 40 -0.75 3.79 -1.70
N GLU A 41 -1.10 3.00 -0.67
CA GLU A 41 -2.30 3.20 0.16
C GLU A 41 -3.62 3.16 -0.64
N GLU A 42 -3.61 2.57 -1.83
CA GLU A 42 -4.82 2.38 -2.63
C GLU A 42 -5.74 1.34 -2.01
N VAL A 43 -5.14 0.28 -1.44
CA VAL A 43 -5.85 -0.83 -0.79
C VAL A 43 -5.20 -1.20 0.54
N SER A 44 -5.90 -1.93 1.39
CA SER A 44 -5.42 -2.33 2.71
C SER A 44 -5.42 -3.85 2.85
N ALA A 45 -4.22 -4.42 2.97
CA ALA A 45 -3.97 -5.83 3.26
C ALA A 45 -4.86 -6.82 2.47
N PRO A 46 -4.83 -6.81 1.13
CA PRO A 46 -5.60 -7.74 0.33
C PRO A 46 -5.03 -9.16 0.48
N ASP A 47 -5.94 -10.12 0.57
CA ASP A 47 -5.61 -11.54 0.65
C ASP A 47 -5.75 -12.19 -0.74
N ILE A 48 -4.73 -12.91 -1.20
CA ILE A 48 -4.80 -13.67 -2.45
C ILE A 48 -5.70 -14.88 -2.24
N CYS A 49 -6.68 -15.01 -3.14
CA CYS A 49 -7.64 -16.10 -3.17
C CYS A 49 -8.07 -16.34 -4.61
N THR A 50 -7.51 -17.35 -5.26
CA THR A 50 -7.78 -17.59 -6.68
C THR A 50 -9.01 -18.48 -6.84
N PHE A 51 -10.04 -17.94 -7.52
CA PHE A 51 -11.23 -18.67 -7.94
C PHE A 51 -11.48 -18.46 -9.43
N SER A 52 -11.78 -19.53 -10.15
CA SER A 52 -12.13 -19.47 -11.58
C SER A 52 -13.23 -20.45 -11.93
N SER A 53 -14.32 -19.93 -12.47
CA SER A 53 -15.40 -20.68 -13.11
C SER A 53 -15.73 -20.04 -14.46
N PRO A 54 -16.57 -20.66 -15.30
CA PRO A 54 -16.95 -20.10 -16.58
C PRO A 54 -17.56 -18.69 -16.52
N LYS A 55 -18.22 -18.34 -15.40
CA LYS A 55 -18.94 -17.07 -15.24
C LYS A 55 -18.32 -16.16 -14.18
N ALA A 56 -17.75 -16.69 -13.11
CA ALA A 56 -17.28 -15.94 -11.96
C ALA A 56 -15.79 -16.18 -11.73
N LYS A 57 -15.04 -15.11 -11.46
CA LYS A 57 -13.59 -15.16 -11.22
C LYS A 57 -13.20 -14.19 -10.11
N LEU A 58 -12.18 -14.58 -9.34
CA LEU A 58 -11.55 -13.75 -8.31
C LEU A 58 -10.05 -14.10 -8.26
N THR A 59 -9.19 -13.10 -7.99
CA THR A 59 -7.75 -13.31 -7.74
C THR A 59 -7.39 -12.94 -6.30
N ALA A 60 -8.03 -11.90 -5.75
CA ALA A 60 -7.79 -11.46 -4.39
C ALA A 60 -9.01 -10.68 -3.86
N TYR A 61 -9.06 -10.49 -2.56
CA TYR A 61 -10.07 -9.66 -1.91
C TYR A 61 -9.48 -8.95 -0.69
N GLY A 62 -10.10 -7.85 -0.28
CA GLY A 62 -9.74 -7.11 0.93
C GLY A 62 -10.95 -6.44 1.56
N TYR A 63 -11.03 -6.47 2.87
CA TYR A 63 -12.04 -5.73 3.61
C TYR A 63 -11.38 -4.72 4.53
N ASN A 64 -11.80 -3.47 4.45
CA ASN A 64 -11.32 -2.38 5.29
C ASN A 64 -12.46 -1.86 6.17
N ASP A 65 -12.41 -2.21 7.45
CA ASP A 65 -13.38 -1.81 8.46
C ASP A 65 -13.43 -0.27 8.65
N GLU A 66 -12.27 0.38 8.58
CA GLU A 66 -12.18 1.83 8.81
C GLU A 66 -12.73 2.63 7.63
N ALA A 67 -12.50 2.15 6.42
CA ALA A 67 -13.03 2.76 5.20
C ALA A 67 -14.44 2.27 4.85
N GLU A 68 -14.96 1.26 5.57
CA GLU A 68 -16.25 0.60 5.30
C GLU A 68 -16.33 0.15 3.83
N SER A 69 -15.19 -0.39 3.30
CA SER A 69 -15.05 -0.79 1.89
C SER A 69 -14.65 -2.24 1.73
N LEU A 70 -15.17 -2.86 0.66
CA LEU A 70 -14.82 -4.19 0.19
C LEU A 70 -14.13 -4.05 -1.17
N ASP A 71 -12.94 -4.61 -1.29
CA ASP A 71 -12.12 -4.59 -2.49
C ASP A 71 -12.03 -5.99 -3.09
N LEU A 72 -12.36 -6.12 -4.37
CA LEU A 72 -12.33 -7.39 -5.11
C LEU A 72 -11.41 -7.22 -6.32
N PHE A 73 -10.54 -8.19 -6.56
CA PHE A 73 -9.50 -8.10 -7.57
C PHE A 73 -9.56 -9.28 -8.54
N LEU A 74 -9.38 -8.98 -9.83
CA LEU A 74 -9.18 -9.97 -10.87
C LEU A 74 -7.92 -9.62 -11.66
N PHE A 75 -6.96 -10.54 -11.74
CA PHE A 75 -5.79 -10.40 -12.59
C PHE A 75 -6.03 -11.04 -13.96
N ILE A 76 -5.65 -10.34 -15.02
CA ILE A 76 -5.71 -10.81 -16.42
C ILE A 76 -4.31 -10.77 -17.00
N HIS A 77 -3.75 -11.96 -17.21
CA HIS A 77 -2.47 -12.11 -17.91
C HIS A 77 -2.63 -11.98 -19.43
N VAL A 78 -1.66 -11.34 -20.10
CA VAL A 78 -1.61 -11.21 -21.55
C VAL A 78 -0.28 -11.68 -22.13
N THR A 79 -0.36 -12.27 -23.32
CA THR A 79 0.82 -12.68 -24.10
C THR A 79 0.68 -12.12 -25.52
N PRO A 80 1.69 -11.37 -26.04
CA PRO A 80 2.93 -10.98 -25.38
C PRO A 80 2.71 -9.92 -24.28
N LEU A 81 3.65 -9.81 -23.34
CA LEU A 81 3.63 -8.82 -22.26
C LEU A 81 3.41 -7.40 -22.78
N ALA A 82 2.73 -6.57 -21.98
CA ALA A 82 2.37 -5.20 -22.31
C ALA A 82 1.58 -5.05 -23.64
N SER A 83 0.87 -6.11 -24.07
CA SER A 83 -0.06 -6.02 -25.18
C SER A 83 -1.40 -5.40 -24.76
N ARG A 84 -2.21 -5.00 -25.74
CA ARG A 84 -3.53 -4.40 -25.47
C ARG A 84 -4.52 -5.41 -24.91
N VAL A 85 -5.29 -5.00 -23.91
CA VAL A 85 -6.25 -5.85 -23.18
C VAL A 85 -7.69 -5.33 -23.22
N ASP A 86 -7.94 -4.23 -23.93
CA ASP A 86 -9.23 -3.51 -23.95
C ASP A 86 -10.45 -4.45 -24.14
N SER A 87 -10.37 -5.42 -25.05
CA SER A 87 -11.46 -6.37 -25.32
C SER A 87 -11.82 -7.30 -24.13
N ARG A 88 -10.95 -7.43 -23.13
CA ARG A 88 -11.16 -8.30 -21.96
C ARG A 88 -11.66 -7.55 -20.72
N ILE A 89 -11.63 -6.22 -20.73
CA ILE A 89 -11.94 -5.39 -19.55
C ILE A 89 -13.39 -5.62 -19.11
N ARG A 90 -14.33 -5.47 -20.02
CA ARG A 90 -15.77 -5.61 -19.72
C ARG A 90 -16.12 -7.02 -19.23
N SER A 91 -15.58 -8.05 -19.87
CA SER A 91 -15.81 -9.44 -19.44
C SER A 91 -15.15 -9.73 -18.10
N GLY A 92 -13.99 -9.13 -17.81
CA GLY A 92 -13.31 -9.23 -16.53
C GLY A 92 -14.15 -8.66 -15.38
N PHE A 93 -14.63 -7.44 -15.53
CA PHE A 93 -15.54 -6.83 -14.53
C PHE A 93 -16.83 -7.62 -14.34
N ASN A 94 -17.44 -8.12 -15.43
CA ASN A 94 -18.63 -8.96 -15.33
C ASN A 94 -18.36 -10.24 -14.55
N SER A 95 -17.22 -10.89 -14.75
CA SER A 95 -16.84 -12.11 -14.03
C SER A 95 -16.56 -11.84 -12.55
N LEU A 96 -15.94 -10.71 -12.23
CA LEU A 96 -15.68 -10.29 -10.87
C LEU A 96 -16.97 -9.90 -10.13
N ARG A 97 -17.86 -9.18 -10.82
CA ARG A 97 -19.19 -8.84 -10.31
C ARG A 97 -20.04 -10.09 -10.05
N GLU A 98 -20.05 -11.04 -10.97
CA GLU A 98 -20.77 -12.30 -10.80
C GLU A 98 -20.26 -13.08 -9.58
N PHE A 99 -18.94 -13.07 -9.30
CA PHE A 99 -18.42 -13.68 -8.08
C PHE A 99 -19.04 -13.03 -6.83
N TYR A 100 -19.03 -11.70 -6.76
CA TYR A 100 -19.66 -10.96 -5.66
C TYR A 100 -21.14 -11.30 -5.55
N ASP A 101 -21.89 -11.24 -6.65
CA ASP A 101 -23.33 -11.51 -6.66
C ASP A 101 -23.66 -12.95 -6.23
N GLN A 102 -22.79 -13.92 -6.56
CA GLN A 102 -22.92 -15.30 -6.06
C GLN A 102 -22.70 -15.38 -4.54
N CYS A 103 -21.71 -14.65 -4.00
CA CYS A 103 -21.44 -14.64 -2.55
C CYS A 103 -22.65 -14.16 -1.74
N ILE A 104 -23.37 -13.16 -2.23
CA ILE A 104 -24.49 -12.54 -1.49
C ILE A 104 -25.82 -13.27 -1.65
N LYS A 105 -25.95 -14.16 -2.62
CA LYS A 105 -27.18 -14.99 -2.79
C LYS A 105 -27.36 -15.92 -1.59
N ARG A 106 -28.48 -15.77 -0.88
CA ARG A 106 -28.78 -16.57 0.32
C ARG A 106 -29.20 -18.02 0.01
N LYS A 107 -29.63 -18.33 -1.23
CA LYS A 107 -30.03 -19.67 -1.65
C LYS A 107 -29.32 -20.03 -2.95
N ALA A 108 -28.74 -21.25 -2.98
CA ALA A 108 -28.05 -21.81 -4.15
C ALA A 108 -26.85 -20.97 -4.67
N SER A 109 -26.13 -20.29 -3.78
CA SER A 109 -24.85 -19.68 -4.08
C SER A 109 -23.91 -20.72 -4.69
N PHE A 110 -23.25 -20.37 -5.80
CA PHE A 110 -22.38 -21.27 -6.57
C PHE A 110 -22.99 -22.65 -6.89
N GLY A 111 -24.34 -22.72 -7.03
CA GLY A 111 -25.03 -23.99 -7.28
C GLY A 111 -24.99 -25.00 -6.12
N GLY A 112 -24.64 -24.55 -4.92
CA GLY A 112 -24.52 -25.40 -3.71
C GLY A 112 -23.16 -26.06 -3.52
N MET A 113 -22.18 -25.79 -4.39
CA MET A 113 -20.81 -26.37 -4.36
C MET A 113 -19.85 -25.66 -3.41
N GLU A 114 -20.28 -24.69 -2.60
CA GLU A 114 -19.38 -23.90 -1.73
C GLU A 114 -18.50 -24.75 -0.81
N LYS A 115 -19.02 -25.87 -0.32
CA LYS A 115 -18.27 -26.78 0.57
C LYS A 115 -17.16 -27.55 -0.13
N GLU A 116 -17.19 -27.59 -1.47
CA GLU A 116 -16.16 -28.25 -2.29
C GLU A 116 -15.00 -27.33 -2.64
N PHE A 117 -15.14 -26.00 -2.36
CA PHE A 117 -14.07 -25.04 -2.61
C PHE A 117 -12.96 -25.17 -1.57
N ASN A 118 -11.75 -24.74 -1.94
CA ASN A 118 -10.65 -24.65 -0.99
C ASN A 118 -10.97 -23.65 0.13
N SER A 119 -10.26 -23.76 1.25
CA SER A 119 -10.48 -22.95 2.44
C SER A 119 -10.34 -21.44 2.18
N GLU A 120 -9.46 -21.03 1.28
CA GLU A 120 -9.23 -19.62 0.92
C GLU A 120 -10.46 -19.01 0.23
N VAL A 121 -11.11 -19.78 -0.67
CA VAL A 121 -12.32 -19.34 -1.36
C VAL A 121 -13.51 -19.32 -0.42
N GLN A 122 -13.65 -20.33 0.45
CA GLN A 122 -14.72 -20.36 1.46
C GLN A 122 -14.61 -19.16 2.40
N GLU A 123 -13.40 -18.79 2.77
CA GLU A 123 -13.16 -17.65 3.62
C GLU A 123 -13.42 -16.31 2.92
N ALA A 124 -13.05 -16.18 1.64
CA ALA A 124 -13.40 -15.00 0.85
C ALA A 124 -14.94 -14.81 0.82
N ILE A 125 -15.68 -15.89 0.57
CA ILE A 125 -17.16 -15.89 0.56
C ILE A 125 -17.70 -15.47 1.94
N SER A 126 -17.16 -16.03 3.03
CA SER A 126 -17.58 -15.69 4.40
C SER A 126 -17.33 -14.22 4.71
N THR A 127 -16.12 -13.71 4.43
CA THR A 127 -15.75 -12.31 4.65
C THR A 127 -16.66 -11.35 3.88
N ILE A 128 -16.97 -11.65 2.62
CA ILE A 128 -17.86 -10.84 1.79
C ILE A 128 -19.29 -10.81 2.40
N ARG A 129 -19.79 -11.93 2.89
CA ARG A 129 -21.12 -12.01 3.52
C ARG A 129 -21.19 -11.28 4.85
N GLU A 130 -20.21 -11.49 5.71
CA GLU A 130 -20.17 -10.89 7.04
C GLU A 130 -19.97 -9.36 6.98
N SER A 131 -19.14 -8.89 6.07
CA SER A 131 -18.87 -7.46 5.91
C SER A 131 -20.03 -6.68 5.29
N ARG A 132 -20.95 -7.35 4.60
CA ARG A 132 -22.00 -6.69 3.79
C ARG A 132 -22.82 -5.64 4.56
N GLY A 133 -23.15 -5.89 5.82
CA GLY A 133 -23.92 -4.95 6.65
C GLY A 133 -23.18 -3.64 6.99
N ASN A 134 -21.87 -3.65 6.86
CA ASN A 134 -21.00 -2.54 7.24
C ASN A 134 -20.35 -1.86 6.03
N VAL A 135 -20.46 -2.45 4.83
CA VAL A 135 -19.84 -1.92 3.60
C VAL A 135 -20.70 -0.82 3.00
N LYS A 136 -20.07 0.32 2.69
CA LYS A 136 -20.68 1.43 1.96
C LYS A 136 -20.22 1.51 0.51
N ILE A 137 -19.02 0.98 0.22
CA ILE A 137 -18.43 1.02 -1.12
C ILE A 137 -17.81 -0.34 -1.43
N ILE A 138 -18.13 -0.88 -2.60
CA ILE A 138 -17.47 -2.05 -3.18
C ILE A 138 -16.62 -1.57 -4.34
N ARG A 139 -15.32 -1.89 -4.30
CA ARG A 139 -14.40 -1.52 -5.37
C ARG A 139 -13.97 -2.78 -6.13
N PHE A 140 -14.29 -2.82 -7.40
CA PHE A 140 -13.86 -3.85 -8.33
C PHE A 140 -12.58 -3.40 -9.02
N TYR A 141 -11.51 -4.15 -8.85
CA TYR A 141 -10.20 -3.88 -9.43
C TYR A 141 -9.86 -4.93 -10.48
N LEU A 142 -9.60 -4.46 -11.70
CA LEU A 142 -9.03 -5.28 -12.75
C LEU A 142 -7.53 -4.98 -12.85
N LEU A 143 -6.72 -6.00 -12.58
CA LEU A 143 -5.26 -5.93 -12.65
C LEU A 143 -4.81 -6.61 -13.94
N THR A 144 -3.81 -6.07 -14.64
CA THR A 144 -3.29 -6.69 -15.86
C THR A 144 -1.86 -6.27 -16.16
N ASP A 145 -1.06 -7.20 -16.65
CA ASP A 145 0.26 -6.94 -17.23
C ASP A 145 0.18 -6.47 -18.71
N GLY A 146 -1.03 -6.26 -19.22
CA GLY A 146 -1.30 -5.58 -20.47
C GLY A 146 -1.39 -4.06 -20.33
N VAL A 147 -1.63 -3.38 -21.45
CA VAL A 147 -1.87 -1.92 -21.53
C VAL A 147 -3.32 -1.66 -21.93
N VAL A 148 -3.96 -0.75 -21.22
CA VAL A 148 -5.32 -0.29 -21.51
C VAL A 148 -5.27 1.05 -22.24
N SER A 149 -5.87 1.11 -23.43
CA SER A 149 -5.76 2.27 -24.31
C SER A 149 -6.86 3.31 -24.11
N SER A 150 -8.04 2.90 -23.61
CA SER A 150 -9.15 3.81 -23.38
C SER A 150 -9.80 3.57 -22.03
N SER A 151 -10.03 4.67 -21.32
CA SER A 151 -10.84 4.67 -20.10
C SER A 151 -12.35 4.56 -20.38
N ASP A 152 -12.77 4.60 -21.63
CA ASP A 152 -14.18 4.64 -22.05
C ASP A 152 -14.91 3.31 -21.82
N GLU A 153 -14.16 2.22 -21.59
CA GLU A 153 -14.73 0.91 -21.24
C GLU A 153 -14.91 0.70 -19.72
N ILE A 154 -14.48 1.66 -18.90
CA ILE A 154 -14.70 1.59 -17.45
C ILE A 154 -16.18 1.88 -17.19
N SER A 155 -16.86 0.94 -16.53
CA SER A 155 -18.24 1.15 -16.10
C SER A 155 -18.31 2.35 -15.15
N SER A 156 -19.29 3.24 -15.37
CA SER A 156 -19.58 4.28 -14.40
C SER A 156 -19.98 3.64 -13.07
N PRO A 157 -19.69 4.28 -11.93
CA PRO A 157 -20.15 3.80 -10.64
C PRO A 157 -21.67 3.51 -10.67
N ASP A 158 -22.05 2.35 -10.17
CA ASP A 158 -23.44 1.93 -10.06
C ASP A 158 -23.76 1.55 -8.60
N LYS A 159 -24.94 0.99 -8.35
CA LYS A 159 -25.33 0.48 -7.04
C LYS A 159 -25.72 -0.99 -7.16
N ASP A 160 -25.41 -1.75 -6.12
CA ASP A 160 -25.95 -3.11 -6.02
C ASP A 160 -27.44 -3.11 -5.60
N GLU A 161 -28.00 -4.31 -5.42
CA GLU A 161 -29.41 -4.49 -5.04
C GLU A 161 -29.79 -3.85 -3.70
N ASP A 162 -28.83 -3.69 -2.79
CA ASP A 162 -29.02 -3.05 -1.47
C ASP A 162 -28.64 -1.56 -1.46
N GLY A 163 -28.25 -0.99 -2.60
CA GLY A 163 -27.91 0.42 -2.75
C GLY A 163 -26.47 0.75 -2.39
N VAL A 164 -25.61 -0.23 -2.16
CA VAL A 164 -24.16 -0.04 -1.92
C VAL A 164 -23.49 0.43 -3.21
N ILE A 165 -22.64 1.42 -3.11
CA ILE A 165 -21.92 2.02 -4.27
C ILE A 165 -20.87 1.01 -4.78
N CYS A 166 -20.89 0.75 -6.08
CA CYS A 166 -19.95 -0.09 -6.79
C CYS A 166 -19.05 0.75 -7.69
N GLU A 167 -17.74 0.69 -7.48
CA GLU A 167 -16.73 1.40 -8.26
C GLU A 167 -15.87 0.42 -9.05
N TYR A 168 -15.43 0.82 -10.26
CA TYR A 168 -14.66 0.00 -11.17
C TYR A 168 -13.31 0.67 -11.44
N ASN A 169 -12.22 -0.03 -11.18
CA ASN A 169 -10.86 0.51 -11.26
C ASN A 169 -9.96 -0.43 -12.05
N ILE A 170 -9.06 0.14 -12.86
CA ILE A 170 -8.08 -0.63 -13.63
C ILE A 170 -6.67 -0.28 -13.15
N TRP A 171 -5.87 -1.31 -12.96
CA TRP A 171 -4.44 -1.23 -12.73
C TRP A 171 -3.71 -2.03 -13.80
N ASP A 172 -3.29 -1.36 -14.86
CA ASP A 172 -2.48 -1.92 -15.94
C ASP A 172 -0.98 -1.77 -15.66
N ILE A 173 -0.16 -2.39 -16.50
CA ILE A 173 1.31 -2.34 -16.34
C ILE A 173 1.84 -0.91 -16.45
N ALA A 174 1.19 -0.02 -17.21
CA ALA A 174 1.62 1.36 -17.35
C ALA A 174 1.43 2.14 -16.03
N LYS A 175 0.32 1.87 -15.33
CA LYS A 175 0.05 2.48 -14.03
C LYS A 175 1.03 1.98 -12.96
N VAL A 176 1.32 0.68 -12.93
CA VAL A 176 2.31 0.12 -11.99
C VAL A 176 3.72 0.65 -12.30
N TYR A 177 4.10 0.72 -13.57
CA TYR A 177 5.36 1.32 -14.00
C TYR A 177 5.50 2.77 -13.53
N GLN A 178 4.46 3.57 -13.72
CA GLN A 178 4.43 4.95 -13.25
C GLN A 178 4.63 5.04 -11.73
N GLN A 179 3.98 4.16 -10.97
CA GLN A 179 4.13 4.11 -9.51
C GLN A 179 5.58 3.78 -9.09
N GLU A 180 6.18 2.79 -9.72
CA GLU A 180 7.58 2.42 -9.43
C GLU A 180 8.57 3.53 -9.81
N GLN A 181 8.39 4.21 -10.96
CA GLN A 181 9.23 5.34 -11.36
C GLN A 181 9.16 6.49 -10.34
N ILE A 182 7.99 6.76 -9.80
CA ILE A 182 7.79 7.79 -8.79
C ILE A 182 8.47 7.41 -7.47
N LYS A 183 8.41 6.14 -7.06
CA LYS A 183 9.11 5.64 -5.86
C LYS A 183 10.64 5.80 -5.96
N GLN A 184 11.19 5.57 -7.14
CA GLN A 184 12.62 5.74 -7.42
C GLN A 184 13.04 7.21 -7.53
N GLY A 185 12.11 8.17 -7.44
CA GLY A 185 12.38 9.59 -7.65
C GLY A 185 12.65 9.97 -9.12
N ASN A 186 12.42 9.04 -10.04
CA ASN A 186 12.71 9.20 -11.47
C ASN A 186 11.51 9.76 -12.25
N ASN A 187 10.31 9.69 -11.69
CA ASN A 187 9.12 10.19 -12.37
C ASN A 187 8.65 11.50 -11.73
N LYS A 188 8.53 12.49 -12.58
CA LYS A 188 8.19 13.85 -12.20
C LYS A 188 6.72 14.06 -12.49
N ILE A 189 5.93 14.33 -11.45
CA ILE A 189 4.52 14.67 -11.62
C ILE A 189 4.44 16.01 -12.33
N GLU A 190 3.97 15.98 -13.56
CA GLU A 190 3.71 17.16 -14.36
C GLU A 190 2.19 17.36 -14.46
N ILE A 191 1.72 18.56 -14.12
CA ILE A 191 0.30 18.92 -14.17
C ILE A 191 0.14 20.03 -15.18
N ASP A 192 -0.53 19.75 -16.29
CA ASP A 192 -0.91 20.73 -17.30
C ASP A 192 -2.39 21.10 -17.12
N PHE A 193 -2.63 22.29 -16.57
CA PHE A 193 -3.99 22.77 -16.30
C PHE A 193 -4.72 23.19 -17.57
N GLU A 194 -4.04 23.46 -18.68
CA GLU A 194 -4.68 23.85 -19.94
C GLU A 194 -5.10 22.63 -20.79
N HIS A 195 -4.35 21.52 -20.74
CA HIS A 195 -4.57 20.38 -21.62
C HIS A 195 -5.11 19.14 -20.91
N ASP A 196 -4.57 18.81 -19.73
CA ASP A 196 -4.89 17.54 -19.05
C ASP A 196 -6.11 17.61 -18.14
N ILE A 197 -6.41 18.83 -17.62
CA ILE A 197 -7.48 19.00 -16.65
C ILE A 197 -8.59 19.87 -17.24
N LYS A 198 -9.76 19.25 -17.43
CA LYS A 198 -10.96 19.95 -17.91
C LYS A 198 -12.14 19.68 -17.00
N TYR A 199 -13.03 20.64 -16.87
CA TYR A 199 -14.25 20.51 -16.09
C TYR A 199 -15.44 21.18 -16.78
N PHE A 200 -16.65 20.72 -16.45
CA PHE A 200 -17.87 21.25 -17.02
C PHE A 200 -18.36 22.47 -16.25
N VAL A 201 -18.63 23.55 -16.95
CA VAL A 201 -19.28 24.74 -16.40
C VAL A 201 -20.67 24.89 -17.00
N PRO A 202 -21.71 25.14 -16.18
CA PRO A 202 -23.04 25.43 -16.71
C PRO A 202 -22.98 26.66 -17.63
N SER A 203 -23.37 26.50 -18.87
CA SER A 203 -23.48 27.62 -19.81
C SER A 203 -24.74 28.42 -19.50
N LYS A 204 -24.60 29.73 -19.36
CA LYS A 204 -25.75 30.63 -19.18
C LYS A 204 -26.63 30.75 -20.44
N GLU A 205 -26.09 30.40 -21.60
CA GLU A 205 -26.73 30.64 -22.92
C GLU A 205 -27.09 29.33 -23.67
N ALA A 206 -26.61 28.17 -23.26
CA ALA A 206 -26.90 26.92 -23.90
C ALA A 206 -27.34 25.84 -22.88
N LYS A 207 -28.25 24.95 -23.30
CA LYS A 207 -28.69 23.80 -22.48
C LYS A 207 -27.58 22.75 -22.20
N ASN A 208 -26.36 22.95 -22.70
CA ASN A 208 -25.24 22.03 -22.59
C ASN A 208 -24.11 22.64 -21.75
N ASN A 209 -23.51 21.84 -20.88
CA ASN A 209 -22.32 22.20 -20.14
C ASN A 209 -21.13 22.40 -21.09
N THR A 210 -20.36 23.48 -20.87
CA THR A 210 -19.15 23.75 -21.66
C THR A 210 -17.94 23.22 -20.92
N LEU A 211 -17.08 22.47 -21.65
CA LEU A 211 -15.82 21.95 -21.11
C LEU A 211 -14.77 23.06 -21.13
N VAL A 212 -14.23 23.42 -19.97
CA VAL A 212 -13.24 24.50 -19.81
C VAL A 212 -12.02 24.01 -19.04
N SER A 213 -10.88 24.66 -19.29
CA SER A 213 -9.67 24.46 -18.51
C SER A 213 -9.69 25.34 -17.24
N PRO A 214 -9.22 24.84 -16.09
CA PRO A 214 -9.17 25.62 -14.87
C PRO A 214 -8.18 26.80 -14.99
N LYS A 215 -8.53 27.91 -14.38
CA LYS A 215 -7.66 29.08 -14.27
C LYS A 215 -7.15 29.18 -12.84
N ILE A 216 -5.92 28.74 -12.62
CA ILE A 216 -5.28 28.76 -11.29
C ILE A 216 -4.62 30.13 -11.10
N GLN A 217 -5.37 31.07 -10.56
CA GLN A 217 -4.87 32.41 -10.31
C GLN A 217 -3.76 32.40 -9.26
N CYS A 218 -2.67 33.13 -9.52
CA CYS A 218 -1.55 33.21 -8.59
C CYS A 218 -0.97 34.62 -8.49
N LEU A 219 -0.24 34.83 -7.39
CA LEU A 219 0.56 36.03 -7.11
C LEU A 219 1.97 35.55 -6.75
N LYS A 220 2.98 36.08 -7.45
CA LYS A 220 4.38 35.86 -7.09
C LYS A 220 4.73 36.69 -5.86
N VAL A 221 5.42 36.12 -4.90
CA VAL A 221 5.98 36.80 -3.73
C VAL A 221 7.36 37.35 -4.10
N ASP A 222 7.59 38.65 -3.92
CA ASP A 222 8.90 39.28 -4.12
C ASP A 222 9.75 39.09 -2.86
N ASP A 223 10.28 37.88 -2.67
CA ASP A 223 11.07 37.51 -1.49
C ASP A 223 12.59 37.52 -1.73
N GLU A 224 13.04 37.92 -2.93
CA GLU A 224 14.46 37.96 -3.34
C GLU A 224 15.26 36.68 -3.03
N ASN A 225 14.58 35.54 -2.87
CA ASN A 225 15.22 34.27 -2.55
C ASN A 225 15.92 33.69 -3.79
N PRO A 226 17.24 33.47 -3.77
CA PRO A 226 17.96 32.98 -4.95
C PRO A 226 17.65 31.52 -5.30
N CYS A 227 17.20 30.74 -4.32
CA CYS A 227 17.00 29.29 -4.47
C CYS A 227 15.53 28.88 -4.73
N VAL A 228 14.57 29.72 -4.34
CA VAL A 228 13.12 29.37 -4.37
C VAL A 228 12.31 30.57 -4.80
N ASP A 229 11.45 30.39 -5.80
CA ASP A 229 10.37 31.35 -6.11
C ASP A 229 9.08 30.90 -5.42
N THR A 230 8.41 31.82 -4.72
CA THR A 230 7.17 31.52 -4.00
C THR A 230 5.96 32.13 -4.67
N TYR A 231 4.89 31.34 -4.84
CA TYR A 231 3.63 31.77 -5.39
C TYR A 231 2.50 31.47 -4.41
N LEU A 232 1.59 32.41 -4.26
CA LEU A 232 0.29 32.20 -3.60
C LEU A 232 -0.76 32.00 -4.68
N ALA A 233 -1.49 30.90 -4.63
CA ALA A 233 -2.50 30.54 -5.61
C ALA A 233 -3.79 30.08 -4.95
N ILE A 234 -4.87 30.04 -5.73
CA ILE A 234 -6.16 29.49 -5.32
C ILE A 234 -6.50 28.35 -6.28
N ILE A 235 -6.70 27.16 -5.73
CA ILE A 235 -7.11 25.99 -6.49
C ILE A 235 -8.56 25.60 -6.13
N PRO A 236 -9.44 25.38 -7.15
CA PRO A 236 -10.78 24.85 -6.89
C PRO A 236 -10.73 23.42 -6.32
N GLY A 237 -11.64 23.12 -5.40
CA GLY A 237 -11.67 21.84 -4.70
C GLY A 237 -11.94 20.63 -5.61
N ASP A 238 -12.79 20.80 -6.63
CA ASP A 238 -13.06 19.77 -7.64
C ASP A 238 -11.83 19.46 -8.50
N ILE A 239 -11.02 20.47 -8.82
CA ILE A 239 -9.75 20.30 -9.55
C ILE A 239 -8.73 19.58 -8.66
N LEU A 240 -8.58 20.01 -7.41
CA LEU A 240 -7.67 19.36 -6.46
C LEU A 240 -8.06 17.90 -6.22
N ALA A 241 -9.37 17.60 -6.09
CA ALA A 241 -9.89 16.25 -5.96
C ALA A 241 -9.57 15.38 -7.18
N LYS A 242 -9.74 15.92 -8.41
CA LYS A 242 -9.38 15.20 -9.65
C LYS A 242 -7.91 14.84 -9.69
N ILE A 243 -7.03 15.81 -9.43
CA ILE A 243 -5.58 15.58 -9.42
C ILE A 243 -5.22 14.54 -8.35
N TYR A 244 -5.75 14.68 -7.14
CA TYR A 244 -5.50 13.73 -6.08
C TYR A 244 -6.02 12.32 -6.43
N ASN A 245 -7.20 12.20 -7.04
CA ASN A 245 -7.73 10.91 -7.46
C ASN A 245 -6.89 10.25 -8.57
N GLN A 246 -6.21 11.04 -9.40
CA GLN A 246 -5.30 10.54 -10.44
C GLN A 246 -3.96 10.09 -9.87
N TYR A 247 -3.36 10.85 -8.96
CA TYR A 247 -2.01 10.62 -8.44
C TYR A 247 -1.98 10.06 -7.01
N ARG A 248 -3.10 10.14 -6.27
CA ARG A 248 -3.27 9.62 -4.90
C ARG A 248 -2.14 10.06 -3.95
N SER A 249 -1.66 9.14 -3.15
CA SER A 249 -0.58 9.36 -2.20
C SER A 249 0.74 9.83 -2.84
N LEU A 250 0.89 9.63 -4.14
CA LEU A 250 2.09 10.06 -4.88
C LEU A 250 2.23 11.58 -4.98
N LEU A 251 1.09 12.27 -4.99
CA LEU A 251 1.05 13.72 -4.94
C LEU A 251 1.57 14.26 -3.59
N LEU A 252 1.60 13.41 -2.56
CA LEU A 252 2.03 13.76 -1.22
C LEU A 252 3.52 13.45 -1.05
N GLU A 253 4.24 14.35 -0.47
CA GLU A 253 5.62 14.11 -0.04
C GLU A 253 5.65 12.97 0.99
N LYS A 254 6.73 12.17 1.00
CA LYS A 254 6.87 10.95 1.83
C LYS A 254 6.49 11.14 3.30
N ASN A 255 6.82 12.29 3.87
CA ASN A 255 6.54 12.60 5.27
C ASN A 255 5.05 12.91 5.54
N VAL A 256 4.31 13.37 4.54
CA VAL A 256 2.87 13.69 4.67
C VAL A 256 2.01 12.44 4.61
N ARG A 257 2.46 11.39 3.92
CA ARG A 257 1.74 10.11 3.76
C ARG A 257 1.50 9.40 5.09
N ALA A 258 2.45 9.47 6.01
CA ALA A 258 2.37 8.81 7.32
C ALA A 258 1.22 9.30 8.22
N PHE A 259 0.58 10.43 7.89
CA PHE A 259 -0.48 11.07 8.71
C PHE A 259 -1.91 10.86 8.22
N LEU A 260 -2.13 10.22 7.07
CA LEU A 260 -3.47 10.03 6.50
C LEU A 260 -4.33 9.01 7.26
N HIS A 261 -3.73 8.15 8.07
CA HIS A 261 -4.36 6.97 8.69
C HIS A 261 -5.20 7.25 9.94
N ASN A 262 -5.26 8.49 10.43
CA ASN A 262 -6.06 8.77 11.61
C ASN A 262 -7.42 9.37 11.24
N LYS A 263 -8.52 8.72 11.67
CA LYS A 263 -9.86 9.34 11.85
C LYS A 263 -9.73 10.48 12.85
N SER A 264 -9.00 11.52 12.49
CA SER A 264 -8.77 12.65 13.39
C SER A 264 -10.04 13.49 13.46
N LYS A 265 -10.27 14.09 14.62
CA LYS A 265 -11.32 15.14 14.78
C LYS A 265 -11.19 16.25 13.74
N VAL A 266 -10.00 16.40 13.13
CA VAL A 266 -9.70 17.34 12.06
C VAL A 266 -10.41 16.95 10.76
N ASN A 267 -10.30 15.68 10.33
CA ASN A 267 -10.97 15.18 9.11
C ASN A 267 -12.49 15.30 9.22
N GLN A 268 -13.05 15.03 10.41
CA GLN A 268 -14.49 15.20 10.64
C GLN A 268 -14.92 16.69 10.52
N ARG A 269 -14.10 17.62 10.99
CA ARG A 269 -14.37 19.06 10.86
C ARG A 269 -14.28 19.52 9.40
N ILE A 270 -13.26 19.06 8.66
CA ILE A 270 -13.10 19.36 7.24
C ILE A 270 -14.32 18.85 6.46
N MET A 271 -14.71 17.58 6.65
CA MET A 271 -15.88 17.00 5.99
C MET A 271 -17.18 17.70 6.38
N SER A 272 -17.35 18.10 7.63
CA SER A 272 -18.51 18.88 8.08
C SER A 272 -18.59 20.24 7.39
N THR A 273 -17.46 20.91 7.18
CA THR A 273 -17.41 22.17 6.45
C THR A 273 -17.78 21.98 4.98
N ILE A 274 -17.23 20.96 4.32
CA ILE A 274 -17.54 20.67 2.91
C ILE A 274 -19.04 20.39 2.72
N ARG A 275 -19.65 19.61 3.63
CA ARG A 275 -21.08 19.24 3.54
C ARG A 275 -22.04 20.38 3.86
N ASN A 276 -21.74 21.16 4.88
CA ASN A 276 -22.72 22.08 5.47
C ASN A 276 -22.47 23.55 5.09
N LYS A 277 -21.22 23.93 4.81
CA LYS A 277 -20.81 25.33 4.56
C LYS A 277 -19.64 25.39 3.57
N PRO A 278 -19.76 24.83 2.34
CA PRO A 278 -18.65 24.75 1.38
C PRO A 278 -18.07 26.12 1.02
N GLU A 279 -18.89 27.19 1.01
CA GLU A 279 -18.47 28.57 0.77
C GLU A 279 -17.54 29.14 1.85
N MET A 280 -17.57 28.56 3.05
CA MET A 280 -16.70 28.97 4.18
C MET A 280 -15.40 28.20 4.23
N PHE A 281 -15.20 27.21 3.32
CA PHE A 281 -14.05 26.31 3.35
C PHE A 281 -12.74 27.08 3.31
N PHE A 282 -12.62 28.05 2.40
CA PHE A 282 -11.43 28.88 2.24
C PHE A 282 -11.06 29.65 3.51
N SER A 283 -12.06 30.13 4.25
CA SER A 283 -11.85 30.92 5.49
C SER A 283 -11.55 30.03 6.71
N TYR A 284 -12.02 28.79 6.72
CA TYR A 284 -11.91 27.91 7.89
C TYR A 284 -10.70 26.98 7.85
N ASN A 285 -10.06 26.81 6.68
CA ASN A 285 -8.97 25.85 6.49
C ASN A 285 -7.67 26.53 6.05
N ASN A 286 -6.55 26.00 6.52
CA ASN A 286 -5.22 26.59 6.30
C ASN A 286 -4.67 26.37 4.86
N GLY A 287 -5.40 25.68 3.99
CA GLY A 287 -4.94 25.40 2.63
C GLY A 287 -3.86 24.32 2.57
N ILE A 288 -3.08 24.34 1.47
CA ILE A 288 -2.00 23.40 1.20
C ILE A 288 -0.69 24.12 0.91
N SER A 289 0.44 23.50 1.30
CA SER A 289 1.78 23.92 0.88
C SER A 289 2.35 22.88 -0.07
N THR A 290 2.91 23.37 -1.18
CA THR A 290 3.39 22.51 -2.27
C THR A 290 4.77 22.94 -2.74
N THR A 291 5.49 22.03 -3.38
CA THR A 291 6.76 22.28 -4.06
C THR A 291 6.66 21.91 -5.53
N ALA A 292 7.46 22.54 -6.37
CA ALA A 292 7.63 22.21 -7.77
C ALA A 292 9.07 22.50 -8.21
N SER A 293 9.52 21.88 -9.31
CA SER A 293 10.83 22.19 -9.91
C SER A 293 10.74 23.28 -10.96
N ASP A 294 9.53 23.49 -11.53
CA ASP A 294 9.29 24.51 -12.54
C ASP A 294 7.81 24.90 -12.58
N VAL A 295 7.52 26.11 -13.05
CA VAL A 295 6.18 26.65 -13.21
C VAL A 295 6.05 27.40 -14.53
N GLU A 296 5.03 27.06 -15.33
CA GLU A 296 4.67 27.86 -16.50
C GLU A 296 3.50 28.78 -16.15
N LEU A 297 3.63 30.04 -16.56
CA LEU A 297 2.70 31.09 -16.20
C LEU A 297 2.13 31.76 -17.45
N LYS A 298 0.87 32.14 -17.37
CA LYS A 298 0.18 32.93 -18.40
C LYS A 298 -0.40 34.19 -17.80
N GLN A 299 -0.13 35.32 -18.40
CA GLN A 299 -0.67 36.60 -17.97
C GLN A 299 -1.86 36.99 -18.84
N THR A 300 -2.95 37.38 -18.19
CA THR A 300 -4.13 37.91 -18.88
C THR A 300 -4.51 39.23 -18.19
N GLY A 301 -4.20 40.37 -18.84
CA GLY A 301 -4.32 41.68 -18.23
C GLY A 301 -3.37 41.83 -17.03
N ARG A 302 -3.92 42.11 -15.86
CA ARG A 302 -3.17 42.26 -14.60
C ARG A 302 -3.12 40.96 -13.77
N VAL A 303 -3.76 39.89 -14.25
CA VAL A 303 -3.87 38.65 -13.50
C VAL A 303 -2.92 37.59 -14.08
N GLN A 304 -2.21 36.90 -13.22
CA GLN A 304 -1.30 35.84 -13.56
C GLN A 304 -1.92 34.49 -13.19
N TYR A 305 -1.74 33.48 -14.05
CA TYR A 305 -2.28 32.14 -13.87
C TYR A 305 -1.16 31.11 -14.02
N ILE A 306 -1.19 30.09 -13.18
CA ILE A 306 -0.37 28.87 -13.37
C ILE A 306 -1.04 28.03 -14.44
N THR A 307 -0.30 27.71 -15.51
CA THR A 307 -0.75 26.82 -16.59
C THR A 307 -0.16 25.42 -16.43
N LYS A 308 1.06 25.31 -15.84
CA LYS A 308 1.75 24.04 -15.68
C LYS A 308 2.63 24.03 -14.44
N LEU A 309 2.70 22.88 -13.78
CA LEU A 309 3.62 22.61 -12.67
C LEU A 309 4.41 21.32 -12.97
N LYS A 310 5.73 21.36 -12.78
CA LYS A 310 6.59 20.19 -12.93
C LYS A 310 7.10 19.74 -11.55
N ASP A 311 7.19 18.44 -11.35
CA ASP A 311 7.59 17.80 -10.09
C ASP A 311 6.75 18.28 -8.89
N TRP A 312 5.45 18.45 -9.14
CA TRP A 312 4.55 19.01 -8.13
C TRP A 312 4.27 18.01 -7.00
N GLN A 313 4.48 18.46 -5.76
CA GLN A 313 4.26 17.66 -4.56
C GLN A 313 3.60 18.50 -3.46
N ILE A 314 2.68 17.90 -2.72
CA ILE A 314 2.07 18.50 -1.54
C ILE A 314 2.92 18.12 -0.32
N VAL A 315 3.49 19.13 0.32
CA VAL A 315 4.36 18.97 1.51
C VAL A 315 3.63 19.27 2.83
N ASN A 316 2.46 19.89 2.77
CA ASN A 316 1.55 20.07 3.91
C ASN A 316 0.11 20.24 3.41
N GLY A 317 -0.89 19.79 4.21
CA GLY A 317 -2.30 19.82 3.85
C GLY A 317 -2.80 18.53 3.19
N GLY A 318 -2.08 17.42 3.32
CA GLY A 318 -2.48 16.10 2.79
C GLY A 318 -3.85 15.65 3.29
N GLN A 319 -4.16 15.85 4.58
CA GLN A 319 -5.48 15.53 5.15
C GLN A 319 -6.59 16.39 4.51
N THR A 320 -6.33 17.67 4.26
CA THR A 320 -7.27 18.55 3.57
C THR A 320 -7.54 18.03 2.17
N THR A 321 -6.49 17.70 1.43
CA THR A 321 -6.58 17.17 0.06
C THR A 321 -7.32 15.84 -0.01
N ALA A 322 -6.97 14.88 0.85
CA ALA A 322 -7.62 13.57 0.91
C ALA A 322 -9.10 13.69 1.33
N SER A 323 -9.43 14.58 2.29
CA SER A 323 -10.81 14.82 2.70
C SER A 323 -11.66 15.41 1.57
N ILE A 324 -11.12 16.36 0.80
CA ILE A 324 -11.80 16.92 -0.37
C ILE A 324 -12.03 15.84 -1.42
N ALA A 325 -11.02 15.03 -1.72
CA ALA A 325 -11.10 13.95 -2.71
C ALA A 325 -12.09 12.84 -2.31
N SER A 326 -12.28 12.61 -1.01
CA SER A 326 -13.24 11.62 -0.49
C SER A 326 -14.67 12.15 -0.42
N ALA A 327 -14.90 13.44 -0.59
CA ALA A 327 -16.21 14.08 -0.52
C ALA A 327 -17.01 13.93 -1.85
N LYS A 328 -17.07 12.73 -2.42
CA LYS A 328 -17.67 12.45 -3.75
C LYS A 328 -19.14 12.84 -3.87
N ASP A 329 -19.89 12.78 -2.75
CA ASP A 329 -21.33 13.11 -2.70
C ASP A 329 -21.61 14.59 -2.45
N CYS A 330 -20.58 15.45 -2.43
CA CYS A 330 -20.69 16.86 -2.11
C CYS A 330 -20.45 17.73 -3.35
N ASP A 331 -21.12 18.88 -3.40
CA ASP A 331 -20.84 19.91 -4.41
C ASP A 331 -19.55 20.65 -4.07
N LEU A 332 -18.46 20.28 -4.75
CA LEU A 332 -17.14 20.88 -4.58
C LEU A 332 -16.96 22.19 -5.37
N SER A 333 -17.94 22.63 -6.16
CA SER A 333 -17.83 23.83 -7.01
C SER A 333 -17.67 25.14 -6.20
N LYS A 334 -18.07 25.11 -4.91
CA LYS A 334 -17.93 26.25 -3.97
C LYS A 334 -16.74 26.10 -3.02
N VAL A 335 -15.99 25.00 -3.11
CA VAL A 335 -14.81 24.74 -2.29
C VAL A 335 -13.59 25.32 -3.00
N TYR A 336 -12.90 26.24 -2.33
CA TYR A 336 -11.63 26.79 -2.80
C TYR A 336 -10.55 26.54 -1.75
N VAL A 337 -9.33 26.27 -2.20
CA VAL A 337 -8.19 25.94 -1.34
C VAL A 337 -7.06 26.92 -1.61
N GLN A 338 -6.56 27.53 -0.55
CA GLN A 338 -5.33 28.33 -0.62
C GLN A 338 -4.15 27.37 -0.89
N MET A 339 -3.33 27.70 -1.86
CA MET A 339 -2.16 26.92 -2.25
C MET A 339 -0.92 27.79 -2.28
N LYS A 340 0.06 27.44 -1.44
CA LYS A 340 1.41 28.00 -1.54
C LYS A 340 2.26 27.07 -2.41
N VAL A 341 2.85 27.60 -3.48
CA VAL A 341 3.76 26.86 -4.37
C VAL A 341 5.17 27.41 -4.22
N SER A 342 6.09 26.58 -3.77
CA SER A 342 7.52 26.88 -3.68
C SER A 342 8.25 26.22 -4.84
N VAL A 343 8.69 27.01 -5.81
CA VAL A 343 9.41 26.52 -7.00
C VAL A 343 10.90 26.53 -6.71
N VAL A 344 11.50 25.36 -6.61
CA VAL A 344 12.93 25.20 -6.27
C VAL A 344 13.77 25.30 -7.54
N LYS A 345 14.59 26.34 -7.66
CA LYS A 345 15.42 26.65 -8.83
C LYS A 345 16.75 25.88 -8.83
N ASP A 346 17.30 25.60 -7.64
CA ASP A 346 18.56 24.90 -7.48
C ASP A 346 18.35 23.37 -7.63
N LYS A 347 18.72 22.84 -8.79
CA LYS A 347 18.53 21.40 -9.11
C LYS A 347 19.46 20.49 -8.31
N GLU A 348 20.63 20.96 -7.91
CA GLU A 348 21.59 20.15 -7.16
C GLU A 348 21.14 19.98 -5.71
N LYS A 349 20.53 21.02 -5.13
CA LYS A 349 20.00 21.03 -3.75
C LYS A 349 18.50 20.79 -3.67
N TYR A 350 17.84 20.38 -4.78
CA TYR A 350 16.39 20.22 -4.85
C TYR A 350 15.85 19.37 -3.70
N SER A 351 16.38 18.17 -3.52
CA SER A 351 15.93 17.22 -2.49
C SER A 351 16.11 17.76 -1.06
N GLU A 352 17.21 18.47 -0.79
CA GLU A 352 17.50 19.08 0.51
C GLU A 352 16.53 20.22 0.82
N ILE A 353 16.31 21.10 -0.17
CA ILE A 353 15.41 22.25 -0.02
C ILE A 353 13.96 21.77 0.17
N VAL A 354 13.49 20.78 -0.62
CA VAL A 354 12.15 20.19 -0.48
C VAL A 354 11.97 19.56 0.91
N LYS A 355 12.96 18.79 1.39
CA LYS A 355 12.93 18.24 2.76
C LYS A 355 12.83 19.34 3.82
N SER A 356 13.58 20.42 3.67
CA SER A 356 13.57 21.55 4.60
C SER A 356 12.23 22.28 4.60
N ILE A 357 11.64 22.53 3.42
CA ILE A 357 10.32 23.13 3.29
C ILE A 357 9.26 22.23 3.94
N SER A 358 9.28 20.93 3.66
CA SER A 358 8.37 19.94 4.25
C SER A 358 8.47 19.92 5.77
N LYS A 359 9.70 19.85 6.30
CA LYS A 359 9.98 19.87 7.74
C LYS A 359 9.42 21.11 8.42
N CYS A 360 9.69 22.31 7.87
CA CYS A 360 9.19 23.55 8.43
C CYS A 360 7.67 23.69 8.33
N ALA A 361 7.07 23.27 7.20
CA ALA A 361 5.63 23.34 7.01
C ALA A 361 4.86 22.41 7.97
N ASN A 362 5.43 21.25 8.31
CA ASN A 362 4.80 20.26 9.20
C ASN A 362 5.12 20.50 10.69
N SER A 363 6.19 21.20 11.04
CA SER A 363 6.52 21.52 12.45
C SER A 363 5.51 22.44 13.14
N GLN A 364 4.69 23.16 12.38
CA GLN A 364 3.62 24.01 12.91
C GLN A 364 2.44 23.20 13.50
N THR A 365 2.37 21.89 13.27
CA THR A 365 1.29 21.00 13.74
C THR A 365 1.66 20.19 14.99
N GLY A 366 2.67 20.57 15.75
CA GLY A 366 2.98 19.99 17.07
C GLY A 366 3.74 18.64 17.04
N ILE A 367 4.26 18.23 15.89
CA ILE A 367 5.08 17.00 15.74
C ILE A 367 6.56 17.40 15.75
N LYS A 368 7.34 16.73 16.60
CA LYS A 368 8.75 17.04 16.74
C LYS A 368 9.51 16.62 15.46
N PRO A 369 10.41 17.48 14.94
CA PRO A 369 11.24 17.18 13.75
C PRO A 369 12.08 15.89 13.87
N SER A 370 12.40 15.47 15.09
CA SER A 370 13.12 14.23 15.40
C SER A 370 12.36 12.95 15.01
N ASP A 371 11.05 13.03 14.72
CA ASP A 371 10.25 11.85 14.41
C ASP A 371 10.40 11.37 12.97
N PHE A 372 10.94 12.20 12.07
CA PHE A 372 11.07 11.89 10.64
C PHE A 372 12.43 11.32 10.24
N ASP A 373 13.54 11.84 10.81
CA ASP A 373 14.89 11.42 10.39
C ASP A 373 15.37 10.12 11.05
N SER A 374 14.88 9.80 12.25
CA SER A 374 15.36 8.66 13.03
C SER A 374 14.97 7.28 12.46
N GLY A 375 13.88 7.20 11.69
CA GLY A 375 13.43 5.93 11.12
C GLY A 375 14.31 5.41 10.00
N GLU A 376 14.78 6.28 9.13
CA GLU A 376 15.66 5.93 8.02
C GLU A 376 17.05 5.48 8.52
N GLU A 377 17.54 6.06 9.61
CA GLU A 377 18.81 5.68 10.23
C GLU A 377 18.82 4.23 10.74
N TYR A 378 17.73 3.77 11.38
CA TYR A 378 17.61 2.38 11.82
C TYR A 378 17.66 1.40 10.64
N LEU A 379 16.97 1.71 9.53
CA LEU A 379 16.95 0.86 8.34
C LEU A 379 18.31 0.85 7.61
N ILE A 380 19.01 1.96 7.57
CA ILE A 380 20.38 2.05 7.01
C ILE A 380 21.35 1.19 7.82
N LYS A 381 21.25 1.20 9.15
CA LYS A 381 22.07 0.35 10.02
C LYS A 381 21.79 -1.14 9.80
N LEU A 382 20.50 -1.53 9.66
CA LEU A 382 20.12 -2.91 9.33
C LEU A 382 20.69 -3.35 7.98
N GLU A 383 20.59 -2.51 6.94
CA GLU A 383 21.15 -2.78 5.62
C GLU A 383 22.67 -2.98 5.67
N LYS A 384 23.37 -2.15 6.44
CA LYS A 384 24.82 -2.30 6.63
C LYS A 384 25.15 -3.64 7.30
N LEU A 385 24.48 -3.97 8.42
CA LEU A 385 24.70 -5.23 9.14
C LEU A 385 24.39 -6.45 8.27
N SER A 386 23.34 -6.40 7.47
CA SER A 386 22.99 -7.49 6.54
C SER A 386 24.08 -7.75 5.48
N ASN A 387 24.80 -6.72 5.08
CA ASN A 387 25.92 -6.86 4.14
C ASN A 387 27.21 -7.37 4.81
N ASP A 388 27.40 -7.06 6.11
CA ASP A 388 28.64 -7.37 6.84
C ASP A 388 28.59 -8.77 7.52
N GLU A 389 27.41 -9.19 8.02
CA GLU A 389 27.26 -10.41 8.79
C GLU A 389 27.06 -11.65 7.92
N ILE A 390 27.76 -12.73 8.28
CA ILE A 390 27.75 -14.04 7.59
C ILE A 390 27.24 -15.09 8.57
N THR A 391 26.31 -15.91 8.12
CA THR A 391 25.76 -16.99 8.95
C THR A 391 26.79 -18.04 9.31
N PRO A 392 26.73 -18.62 10.51
CA PRO A 392 27.80 -19.47 11.04
C PRO A 392 27.99 -20.82 10.30
N ILE A 393 26.93 -21.46 9.80
CA ILE A 393 26.97 -22.77 9.17
C ILE A 393 26.99 -22.68 7.65
N SER A 394 25.93 -22.11 7.05
CA SER A 394 25.76 -22.04 5.59
C SER A 394 26.75 -21.08 4.92
N LYS A 395 27.39 -20.18 5.70
CA LYS A 395 28.32 -19.15 5.21
C LYS A 395 27.67 -18.21 4.18
N THR A 396 26.38 -17.99 4.31
CA THR A 396 25.57 -17.09 3.50
C THR A 396 25.28 -15.80 4.24
N LYS A 397 24.67 -14.83 3.54
CA LYS A 397 24.20 -13.58 4.10
C LYS A 397 22.70 -13.46 3.96
N TRP A 398 22.05 -13.01 5.00
CA TRP A 398 20.66 -12.59 4.93
C TRP A 398 20.58 -11.20 4.32
N PHE A 399 19.99 -11.09 3.13
CA PHE A 399 19.89 -9.82 2.41
C PHE A 399 18.74 -8.98 2.95
N PHE A 400 19.00 -7.78 3.43
CA PHE A 400 17.95 -6.85 3.85
C PHE A 400 17.58 -5.92 2.70
N GLU A 401 16.37 -6.05 2.19
CA GLU A 401 15.81 -5.20 1.15
C GLU A 401 15.12 -3.98 1.81
N ARG A 402 15.85 -2.87 1.89
CA ARG A 402 15.33 -1.61 2.44
C ARG A 402 14.33 -0.95 1.48
N MET A 403 14.65 -0.97 0.19
CA MET A 403 13.78 -0.50 -0.89
C MET A 403 13.45 -1.67 -1.80
N ARG A 404 12.20 -1.76 -2.18
CA ARG A 404 11.70 -2.82 -3.05
C ARG A 404 12.46 -2.91 -4.36
N GLY A 405 12.79 -4.12 -4.78
CA GLY A 405 13.56 -4.40 -6.00
C GLY A 405 15.07 -4.32 -5.84
N GLN A 406 15.59 -3.87 -4.70
CA GLN A 406 17.02 -3.67 -4.46
C GLN A 406 17.83 -4.98 -4.65
N TYR A 407 17.28 -6.13 -4.28
CA TYR A 407 17.90 -7.43 -4.53
C TYR A 407 17.99 -7.73 -6.03
N THR A 408 16.92 -7.51 -6.76
CA THR A 408 16.83 -7.74 -8.20
C THR A 408 17.72 -6.76 -8.99
N ASP A 409 17.73 -5.49 -8.60
CA ASP A 409 18.57 -4.46 -9.21
C ASP A 409 20.06 -4.79 -9.02
N LYS A 410 20.45 -5.25 -7.83
CA LYS A 410 21.82 -5.70 -7.56
C LYS A 410 22.20 -6.87 -8.45
N ARG A 411 21.32 -7.87 -8.62
CA ARG A 411 21.54 -8.98 -9.56
C ARG A 411 21.70 -8.51 -11.00
N ALA A 412 20.81 -7.64 -11.47
CA ALA A 412 20.82 -7.13 -12.84
C ALA A 412 22.07 -6.32 -13.19
N SER A 413 22.75 -5.73 -12.20
CA SER A 413 23.98 -4.98 -12.38
C SER A 413 25.25 -5.86 -12.50
N LEU A 414 25.15 -7.16 -12.22
CA LEU A 414 26.25 -8.12 -12.19
C LEU A 414 26.38 -8.89 -13.52
N ASN A 415 27.60 -9.30 -13.87
CA ASN A 415 27.75 -10.27 -14.93
C ASN A 415 27.34 -11.69 -14.45
N LYS A 416 27.17 -12.64 -15.37
CA LYS A 416 26.66 -13.98 -15.06
C LYS A 416 27.45 -14.73 -13.96
N ILE A 417 28.77 -14.58 -13.93
CA ILE A 417 29.61 -15.22 -12.92
C ILE A 417 29.40 -14.58 -11.55
N GLU A 418 29.36 -13.26 -11.52
CA GLU A 418 29.10 -12.49 -10.31
C GLU A 418 27.69 -12.69 -9.78
N GLU A 419 26.69 -12.82 -10.67
CA GLU A 419 25.31 -13.14 -10.31
C GLU A 419 25.20 -14.52 -9.64
N ASP A 420 25.87 -15.54 -10.20
CA ASP A 420 25.88 -16.89 -9.63
C ASP A 420 26.58 -16.91 -8.25
N LEU A 421 27.62 -16.11 -8.07
CA LEU A 421 28.28 -15.93 -6.77
C LEU A 421 27.35 -15.21 -5.79
N PHE A 422 26.70 -14.13 -6.21
CA PHE A 422 25.76 -13.39 -5.38
C PHE A 422 24.58 -14.26 -4.92
N LYS A 423 23.99 -15.08 -5.79
CA LYS A 423 22.93 -16.03 -5.44
C LYS A 423 23.37 -17.06 -4.39
N ARG A 424 24.64 -17.46 -4.40
CA ARG A 424 25.20 -18.38 -3.39
C ARG A 424 25.48 -17.67 -2.07
N GLU A 425 25.96 -16.43 -2.12
CA GLU A 425 26.23 -15.64 -0.92
C GLU A 425 24.96 -15.09 -0.27
N CYS A 426 23.98 -14.71 -1.08
CA CYS A 426 22.70 -14.13 -0.64
C CYS A 426 21.55 -14.91 -1.30
N PRO A 427 21.20 -16.11 -0.83
CA PRO A 427 20.08 -16.88 -1.36
C PRO A 427 18.76 -16.11 -1.25
N LYS A 428 17.86 -16.31 -2.21
CA LYS A 428 16.58 -15.58 -2.27
C LYS A 428 15.68 -15.85 -1.08
N ASP A 429 15.67 -17.06 -0.56
CA ASP A 429 14.96 -17.50 0.65
C ASP A 429 15.51 -16.86 1.94
N GLN A 430 16.69 -16.24 1.88
CA GLN A 430 17.30 -15.47 2.96
C GLN A 430 17.20 -13.96 2.72
N MET A 431 16.22 -13.50 1.93
CA MET A 431 15.93 -12.09 1.73
C MET A 431 14.82 -11.64 2.68
N LEU A 432 15.06 -10.56 3.40
CA LEU A 432 14.08 -9.91 4.29
C LEU A 432 13.79 -8.50 3.80
N THR A 433 12.52 -8.20 3.62
CA THR A 433 12.08 -6.82 3.42
C THR A 433 11.96 -6.08 4.75
N LYS A 434 11.87 -4.75 4.73
CA LYS A 434 11.58 -3.95 5.94
C LYS A 434 10.29 -4.38 6.64
N ILE A 435 9.32 -4.92 5.89
CA ILE A 435 8.05 -5.40 6.41
C ILE A 435 8.22 -6.75 7.12
N ASP A 436 9.04 -7.65 6.58
CA ASP A 436 9.31 -8.95 7.20
C ASP A 436 10.02 -8.77 8.53
N VAL A 437 11.03 -7.88 8.57
CA VAL A 437 11.69 -7.51 9.83
C VAL A 437 10.69 -6.93 10.84
N ALA A 438 9.86 -5.99 10.41
CA ALA A 438 8.83 -5.40 11.28
C ALA A 438 7.87 -6.47 11.80
N ARG A 439 7.43 -7.39 10.93
CA ARG A 439 6.49 -8.46 11.27
C ARG A 439 7.04 -9.37 12.37
N VAL A 440 8.22 -9.96 12.18
CA VAL A 440 8.79 -10.88 13.17
C VAL A 440 9.06 -10.20 14.51
N MET A 441 9.48 -8.93 14.51
CA MET A 441 9.71 -8.16 15.72
C MET A 441 8.42 -7.80 16.46
N VAL A 442 7.37 -7.38 15.74
CA VAL A 442 6.05 -7.08 16.33
C VAL A 442 5.38 -8.33 16.89
N ILE A 443 5.52 -9.47 16.21
CA ILE A 443 5.05 -10.77 16.67
C ILE A 443 5.78 -11.17 17.96
N TRP A 444 7.09 -11.02 17.98
CA TRP A 444 7.90 -11.33 19.17
C TRP A 444 7.57 -10.43 20.37
N ASP A 445 7.14 -9.21 20.12
CA ASP A 445 6.60 -8.28 21.12
C ASP A 445 5.18 -8.64 21.59
N MET A 446 4.69 -9.85 21.28
CA MET A 446 3.35 -10.35 21.65
C MET A 446 2.20 -9.48 21.14
N LYS A 447 2.34 -8.97 19.91
CA LYS A 447 1.32 -8.17 19.22
C LYS A 447 0.89 -8.83 17.90
N PRO A 448 0.48 -10.13 17.89
CA PRO A 448 0.15 -10.83 16.65
C PRO A 448 -1.02 -10.18 15.90
N HIS A 449 -1.96 -9.58 16.60
CA HIS A 449 -3.10 -8.85 16.03
C HIS A 449 -2.66 -7.64 15.20
N ILE A 450 -1.55 -6.97 15.55
CA ILE A 450 -0.97 -5.87 14.77
C ILE A 450 -0.25 -6.43 13.54
N ALA A 451 0.50 -7.52 13.68
CA ALA A 451 1.18 -8.18 12.57
C ALA A 451 0.21 -8.77 11.54
N CYS A 452 -1.00 -9.17 11.96
CA CYS A 452 -2.08 -9.62 11.09
C CYS A 452 -2.90 -8.47 10.49
N ASN A 453 -2.58 -7.22 10.80
CA ASN A 453 -3.19 -6.03 10.22
C ASN A 453 -2.47 -5.62 8.93
N SER A 454 -2.72 -4.39 8.43
CA SER A 454 -2.00 -3.91 7.25
C SER A 454 -0.48 -3.83 7.48
N ARG A 455 0.29 -4.00 6.41
CA ARG A 455 1.76 -3.87 6.43
C ARG A 455 2.21 -2.53 7.01
N GLU A 456 1.51 -1.46 6.68
CA GLU A 456 1.77 -0.10 7.18
C GLU A 456 1.58 0.00 8.70
N LYS A 457 0.48 -0.55 9.25
CA LYS A 457 0.24 -0.57 10.70
C LYS A 457 1.28 -1.39 11.45
N CYS A 458 1.68 -2.53 10.87
CA CYS A 458 2.74 -3.37 11.42
C CYS A 458 4.07 -2.61 11.43
N PHE A 459 4.47 -2.01 10.32
CA PHE A 459 5.69 -1.23 10.20
C PHE A 459 5.70 0.00 11.11
N ALA A 460 4.60 0.74 11.16
CA ALA A 460 4.45 1.89 12.06
C ALA A 460 4.60 1.49 13.55
N SER A 461 4.02 0.36 13.96
CA SER A 461 4.18 -0.18 15.32
C SER A 461 5.62 -0.55 15.63
N TYR A 462 6.31 -1.19 14.68
CA TYR A 462 7.73 -1.51 14.80
C TYR A 462 8.58 -0.26 14.98
N MET A 463 8.43 0.72 14.10
CA MET A 463 9.18 1.97 14.13
C MET A 463 8.91 2.78 15.42
N PHE A 464 7.65 2.79 15.88
CA PHE A 464 7.29 3.40 17.16
C PHE A 464 8.01 2.74 18.33
N THR A 465 8.08 1.40 18.34
CA THR A 465 8.76 0.64 19.40
C THR A 465 10.26 0.92 19.42
N LEU A 466 10.91 0.93 18.23
CA LEU A 466 12.34 1.27 18.10
C LEU A 466 12.66 2.66 18.68
N LYS A 467 11.86 3.65 18.32
CA LYS A 467 12.02 5.03 18.76
C LYS A 467 11.76 5.18 20.27
N LYS A 468 10.65 4.61 20.75
CA LYS A 468 10.27 4.67 22.16
C LYS A 468 11.35 4.10 23.07
N ASN A 469 11.95 2.97 22.66
CA ASN A 469 12.95 2.27 23.45
C ASN A 469 14.37 2.77 23.16
N GLN A 470 14.56 3.75 22.26
CA GLN A 470 15.87 4.20 21.78
C GLN A 470 16.77 3.02 21.42
N GLN A 471 16.19 2.05 20.69
CA GLN A 471 16.81 0.76 20.40
C GLN A 471 18.14 0.94 19.65
N THR A 472 19.18 0.33 20.18
CA THR A 472 20.46 0.23 19.45
C THR A 472 20.35 -0.87 18.40
N ILE A 473 20.71 -0.54 17.16
CA ILE A 473 20.81 -1.50 16.06
C ILE A 473 22.29 -1.86 15.94
N ASP A 474 22.61 -3.05 16.43
CA ASP A 474 23.95 -3.64 16.47
C ASP A 474 23.90 -5.09 15.92
N VAL A 475 25.02 -5.77 15.98
CA VAL A 475 25.17 -7.16 15.51
C VAL A 475 24.24 -8.11 16.22
N ASP A 476 24.07 -7.97 17.54
CA ASP A 476 23.19 -8.83 18.33
C ASP A 476 21.71 -8.61 17.94
N TYR A 477 21.34 -7.36 17.63
CA TYR A 477 20.01 -7.05 17.12
C TYR A 477 19.76 -7.72 15.76
N TRP A 478 20.74 -7.67 14.84
CA TRP A 478 20.63 -8.32 13.54
C TRP A 478 20.54 -9.84 13.69
N HIS A 479 21.38 -10.45 14.53
CA HIS A 479 21.31 -11.89 14.82
C HIS A 479 19.94 -12.29 15.38
N LYS A 480 19.34 -11.45 16.25
CA LYS A 480 17.99 -11.64 16.75
C LYS A 480 16.95 -11.62 15.62
N VAL A 481 17.01 -10.64 14.71
CA VAL A 481 16.09 -10.55 13.57
C VAL A 481 16.17 -11.82 12.72
N VAL A 482 17.35 -12.27 12.37
CA VAL A 482 17.55 -13.49 11.57
C VAL A 482 17.05 -14.73 12.31
N ALA A 483 17.38 -14.90 13.59
CA ALA A 483 16.91 -16.03 14.39
C ALA A 483 15.38 -16.09 14.49
N LEU A 484 14.72 -14.93 14.63
CA LEU A 484 13.26 -14.85 14.65
C LEU A 484 12.66 -15.15 13.28
N SER A 485 13.33 -14.78 12.20
CA SER A 485 12.90 -15.15 10.83
C SER A 485 12.99 -16.66 10.60
N ILE A 486 14.08 -17.29 11.02
CA ILE A 486 14.23 -18.75 10.97
C ILE A 486 13.12 -19.44 11.80
N LEU A 487 12.84 -18.93 13.00
CA LEU A 487 11.75 -19.46 13.83
C LEU A 487 10.39 -19.33 13.15
N TYR A 488 10.12 -18.19 12.54
CA TYR A 488 8.87 -17.95 11.83
C TYR A 488 8.70 -18.91 10.63
N ASP A 489 9.74 -19.09 9.82
CA ASP A 489 9.75 -20.01 8.69
C ASP A 489 9.53 -21.46 9.13
N GLU A 490 10.12 -21.87 10.25
CA GLU A 490 9.92 -23.22 10.77
C GLU A 490 8.49 -23.45 11.27
N ILE A 491 7.87 -22.44 11.86
CA ILE A 491 6.45 -22.50 12.24
C ILE A 491 5.56 -22.60 11.00
N GLU A 492 5.85 -21.85 9.92
CA GLU A 492 5.11 -21.94 8.66
C GLU A 492 5.24 -23.33 8.00
N LYS A 493 6.45 -23.90 7.98
CA LYS A 493 6.70 -25.26 7.49
C LYS A 493 5.95 -26.31 8.33
N CYS A 494 5.91 -26.13 9.64
CA CYS A 494 5.16 -27.00 10.53
C CYS A 494 3.65 -26.94 10.24
N TYR A 495 3.12 -25.73 10.02
CA TYR A 495 1.72 -25.54 9.63
C TYR A 495 1.39 -26.32 8.35
N GLU A 496 2.21 -26.22 7.31
CA GLU A 496 2.00 -26.92 6.05
C GLU A 496 1.99 -28.44 6.19
N LYS A 497 2.76 -28.98 7.15
CA LYS A 497 2.84 -30.43 7.42
C LYS A 497 1.69 -30.93 8.29
N ARG A 498 1.18 -30.12 9.22
CA ARG A 498 0.29 -30.57 10.32
C ARG A 498 -1.15 -30.08 10.20
N CYS A 499 -1.41 -28.98 9.46
CA CYS A 499 -2.74 -28.41 9.33
C CYS A 499 -3.35 -28.78 7.98
N GLU A 500 -4.58 -29.29 8.02
CA GLU A 500 -5.35 -29.63 6.80
C GLU A 500 -5.98 -28.39 6.17
N SER A 501 -6.43 -27.45 7.02
CA SER A 501 -6.99 -26.16 6.61
C SER A 501 -5.86 -25.19 6.24
N LYS A 502 -5.83 -24.72 4.99
CA LYS A 502 -4.71 -23.90 4.47
C LYS A 502 -4.95 -22.39 4.50
N GLY A 503 -6.08 -21.91 5.01
CA GLY A 503 -6.48 -20.49 4.94
C GLY A 503 -5.84 -19.55 5.98
N PHE A 504 -5.20 -20.08 7.03
CA PHE A 504 -4.72 -19.29 8.17
C PHE A 504 -3.20 -19.36 8.40
N LYS A 505 -2.41 -19.75 7.42
CA LYS A 505 -0.97 -20.02 7.57
C LYS A 505 -0.22 -18.89 8.28
N SER A 506 -0.21 -17.69 7.72
CA SER A 506 0.57 -16.58 8.27
C SER A 506 0.02 -16.06 9.61
N ARG A 507 -1.29 -16.23 9.86
CA ARG A 507 -1.93 -15.87 11.13
C ARG A 507 -1.63 -16.89 12.22
N THR A 508 -1.81 -18.17 11.92
CA THR A 508 -1.42 -19.25 12.84
C THR A 508 0.05 -19.13 13.20
N ALA A 509 0.92 -18.85 12.22
CA ALA A 509 2.35 -18.64 12.47
C ALA A 509 2.59 -17.43 13.39
N ALA A 510 1.93 -16.30 13.16
CA ALA A 510 2.06 -15.11 14.00
C ALA A 510 1.61 -15.36 15.44
N TYR A 511 0.46 -15.99 15.63
CA TYR A 511 -0.05 -16.32 16.96
C TYR A 511 0.79 -17.38 17.65
N THR A 512 1.29 -18.39 16.93
CA THR A 512 2.18 -19.42 17.48
C THR A 512 3.50 -18.82 17.96
N MET A 513 4.13 -17.96 17.16
CA MET A 513 5.38 -17.31 17.54
C MET A 513 5.19 -16.36 18.73
N SER A 514 4.06 -15.63 18.81
CA SER A 514 3.71 -14.82 19.98
C SER A 514 3.45 -15.68 21.21
N ALA A 515 2.84 -16.87 21.05
CA ALA A 515 2.64 -17.82 22.14
C ALA A 515 3.98 -18.34 22.69
N ILE A 516 4.93 -18.67 21.82
CA ILE A 516 6.29 -19.05 22.22
C ILE A 516 6.97 -17.91 22.99
N SER A 517 6.90 -16.68 22.46
CA SER A 517 7.44 -15.50 23.12
C SER A 517 6.85 -15.30 24.53
N TYR A 518 5.53 -15.47 24.67
CA TYR A 518 4.82 -15.36 25.94
C TYR A 518 5.21 -16.46 26.93
N LEU A 519 5.19 -17.73 26.51
CA LEU A 519 5.51 -18.88 27.35
C LEU A 519 6.97 -18.90 27.82
N THR A 520 7.88 -18.33 27.03
CA THR A 520 9.29 -18.23 27.38
C THR A 520 9.68 -16.90 28.05
N ASN A 521 8.72 -16.01 28.31
CA ASN A 521 8.99 -14.63 28.76
C ASN A 521 10.06 -13.91 27.92
N GLN A 522 10.11 -14.19 26.60
CA GLN A 522 11.13 -13.71 25.67
C GLN A 522 12.58 -14.20 25.96
N GLU A 523 12.75 -15.17 26.82
CA GLU A 523 14.06 -15.74 27.19
C GLU A 523 14.47 -16.96 26.34
N LEU A 524 13.81 -17.16 25.17
CA LEU A 524 14.21 -18.20 24.24
C LEU A 524 15.67 -17.97 23.79
N ASP A 525 16.46 -19.03 23.74
CA ASP A 525 17.85 -18.97 23.26
C ASP A 525 17.91 -18.73 21.74
N LEU A 526 17.74 -17.48 21.32
CA LEU A 526 17.85 -17.02 19.94
C LEU A 526 19.30 -17.11 19.42
N VAL A 527 20.28 -17.08 20.32
CA VAL A 527 21.70 -17.23 19.95
C VAL A 527 21.95 -18.66 19.45
N TYR A 528 21.29 -19.66 20.04
CA TYR A 528 21.34 -21.03 19.54
C TYR A 528 20.79 -21.10 18.11
N ILE A 529 19.60 -20.49 17.85
CA ILE A 529 18.97 -20.51 16.52
C ILE A 529 19.88 -19.84 15.49
N TRP A 530 20.45 -18.69 15.80
CA TRP A 530 21.41 -18.00 14.93
C TRP A 530 22.65 -18.88 14.65
N LYS A 531 23.25 -19.46 15.70
CA LYS A 531 24.48 -20.25 15.55
C LYS A 531 24.29 -21.57 14.79
N ASN A 532 23.12 -22.19 14.93
CA ASN A 532 22.83 -23.49 14.34
C ASN A 532 21.93 -23.38 13.10
N GLU A 533 21.46 -22.21 12.74
CA GLU A 533 20.55 -21.92 11.62
C GLU A 533 19.31 -22.83 11.62
N LYS A 534 18.87 -23.24 12.80
CA LYS A 534 17.70 -24.09 13.03
C LYS A 534 17.20 -23.97 14.46
N VAL A 535 15.94 -24.33 14.68
CA VAL A 535 15.35 -24.39 16.01
C VAL A 535 15.85 -25.62 16.80
N GLN A 536 15.70 -25.58 18.11
CA GLN A 536 16.06 -26.70 19.00
C GLN A 536 15.02 -27.83 18.86
N PRO A 537 15.40 -29.13 18.92
CA PRO A 537 14.46 -30.25 18.81
C PRO A 537 13.29 -30.18 19.81
N GLN A 538 13.55 -29.73 21.05
CA GLN A 538 12.51 -29.57 22.06
C GLN A 538 11.50 -28.46 21.68
N LEU A 539 11.99 -27.42 20.98
CA LEU A 539 11.14 -26.35 20.48
C LEU A 539 10.27 -26.80 19.30
N GLU A 540 10.78 -27.70 18.43
CA GLU A 540 9.99 -28.29 17.33
C GLU A 540 8.73 -28.99 17.86
N GLU A 541 8.83 -29.78 18.94
CA GLU A 541 7.68 -30.45 19.56
C GLU A 541 6.66 -29.44 20.14
N ILE A 542 7.15 -28.34 20.68
CA ILE A 542 6.29 -27.27 21.20
C ILE A 542 5.58 -26.57 20.04
N ILE A 543 6.31 -26.25 18.97
CA ILE A 543 5.76 -25.65 17.74
C ILE A 543 4.64 -26.53 17.17
N GLU A 544 4.87 -27.85 17.02
CA GLU A 544 3.87 -28.78 16.49
C GLU A 544 2.56 -28.75 17.28
N ARG A 545 2.65 -28.77 18.61
CA ARG A 545 1.47 -28.73 19.49
C ARG A 545 0.74 -27.39 19.41
N LEU A 546 1.48 -26.29 19.43
CA LEU A 546 0.90 -24.94 19.39
C LEU A 546 0.27 -24.64 18.04
N VAL A 547 0.92 -24.98 16.93
CA VAL A 547 0.39 -24.74 15.58
C VAL A 547 -0.97 -25.41 15.41
N VAL A 548 -1.10 -26.67 15.76
CA VAL A 548 -2.37 -27.40 15.65
C VAL A 548 -3.43 -26.78 16.55
N LYS A 549 -3.10 -26.51 17.83
CA LYS A 549 -4.02 -25.97 18.81
C LYS A 549 -4.53 -24.58 18.43
N ILE A 550 -3.62 -23.71 18.00
CA ILE A 550 -3.94 -22.33 17.60
C ILE A 550 -4.72 -22.32 16.28
N ASN A 551 -4.33 -23.15 15.30
CA ASN A 551 -5.07 -23.25 14.05
C ASN A 551 -6.51 -23.71 14.27
N CYS A 552 -6.73 -24.74 15.10
CA CYS A 552 -8.09 -25.19 15.45
C CYS A 552 -8.92 -24.07 16.10
N HIS A 553 -8.32 -23.25 16.96
CA HIS A 553 -9.02 -22.14 17.61
C HIS A 553 -9.36 -21.02 16.63
N LEU A 554 -8.43 -20.66 15.75
CA LEU A 554 -8.66 -19.63 14.73
C LEU A 554 -9.68 -20.08 13.65
N ASP A 555 -9.74 -21.38 13.34
CA ASP A 555 -10.64 -21.97 12.38
C ASP A 555 -12.09 -22.05 12.92
N LEU A 556 -12.27 -22.24 14.22
CA LEU A 556 -13.58 -22.29 14.87
C LEU A 556 -14.34 -20.95 14.82
N ASP A 557 -13.64 -19.84 14.94
CA ASP A 557 -14.25 -18.49 14.92
C ASP A 557 -14.46 -17.94 13.49
N ASN A 558 -13.92 -18.60 12.48
CA ASN A 558 -14.08 -18.33 11.02
C ASN A 558 -13.97 -16.85 10.57
N SER A 559 -13.40 -15.98 11.39
CA SER A 559 -13.31 -14.54 11.12
C SER A 559 -11.89 -14.03 11.14
N ARG A 560 -11.36 -13.70 9.94
CA ARG A 560 -10.05 -13.02 9.82
C ARG A 560 -10.03 -11.66 10.51
N SER A 561 -11.16 -10.98 10.60
CA SER A 561 -11.28 -9.71 11.32
C SER A 561 -11.00 -9.88 12.81
N PHE A 562 -11.35 -11.02 13.39
CA PHE A 562 -11.06 -11.35 14.79
C PHE A 562 -9.56 -11.43 15.06
N THR A 563 -8.76 -12.01 14.15
CA THR A 563 -7.29 -12.08 14.30
C THR A 563 -6.60 -10.71 14.27
N LYS A 564 -7.27 -9.68 13.78
CA LYS A 564 -6.78 -8.29 13.80
C LYS A 564 -7.15 -7.53 15.08
N ASN A 565 -7.89 -8.17 15.99
CA ASN A 565 -8.33 -7.57 17.24
C ASN A 565 -7.45 -8.02 18.41
N ALA A 566 -7.09 -7.10 19.29
CA ALA A 566 -6.32 -7.41 20.49
C ALA A 566 -7.01 -8.46 21.39
N LYS A 567 -8.34 -8.51 21.38
CA LYS A 567 -9.12 -9.50 22.14
C LYS A 567 -8.77 -10.94 21.73
N CYS A 568 -8.55 -11.20 20.44
CA CYS A 568 -8.13 -12.53 19.99
C CYS A 568 -6.83 -12.99 20.66
N TRP A 569 -5.88 -12.08 20.87
CA TRP A 569 -4.65 -12.40 21.59
C TRP A 569 -4.88 -12.63 23.07
N GLU A 570 -5.74 -11.86 23.72
CA GLU A 570 -6.07 -12.10 25.13
C GLU A 570 -6.77 -13.46 25.31
N ASP A 571 -7.77 -13.78 24.48
CA ASP A 571 -8.44 -15.08 24.49
C ASP A 571 -7.45 -16.25 24.22
N MET A 572 -6.46 -16.01 23.35
CA MET A 572 -5.42 -17.00 23.03
C MET A 572 -4.49 -17.29 24.22
N LYS A 573 -4.17 -16.29 25.04
CA LYS A 573 -3.35 -16.48 26.25
C LYS A 573 -4.01 -17.43 27.26
N ASP A 574 -5.33 -17.37 27.37
CA ASP A 574 -6.08 -18.28 28.25
C ASP A 574 -6.11 -19.71 27.70
N LEU A 575 -5.90 -19.87 26.38
CA LEU A 575 -5.87 -21.16 25.74
C LEU A 575 -4.51 -21.85 25.87
N ILE A 576 -3.39 -21.13 25.75
CA ILE A 576 -2.02 -21.69 25.70
C ILE A 576 -1.43 -21.90 27.09
#